data_e49fca3e408b42ee3288a9977511bfdd
#
_entry.id   e49fca3e408b42ee3288a9977511bfdd
#
_cell.length_a   1.000
_cell.length_b   1.000
_cell.length_c   1.000
_cell.angle_alpha   90.00
_cell.angle_beta   90.00
_cell.angle_gamma   90.00
#
_symmetry.space_group_name_H-M   'P 1'
#
loop_
_entity.id
_entity.type
_entity.pdbx_description
1 polymer ?
#
loop_
_entity_poly.entity_id
_entity_poly.type
_entity_poly.pdbx_seq_one_letter_code
_entity_poly.pdbx_strand_id
1 'polypeptide(L)'
;MPPWAIAQRPWVTLGQSYGGFLTLSYLSLFPEGVAASFTCGGIPHVPASASEVYAHTFPRMAAKTQQYYDRYPADVERVAALADALEKQKPALPDGSPMTVERLQLMGSDFGMKPSFERMHWIIDHAFVDGDGTLTCGASVSDSFLMRAFERTNTRTNPLYWTLQEFIYADGDTMPIRWAAAEEKAHRAEFDTLARPLMFTGEAMFPWMFEQMPELKPFKPAMDLLMEDTSWDKIYDPQRLACNEVPLQAAVYFDDMYVDSDLQLDTLSRVGNSHAWVTNEFEHDGLHGSVVFKRLFDEALNRGDLRQIF
;
A
#
# COMPACT_ATOMS: atom_id res chain seq x y z
N MET A 1 -6.20 1.03 -41.40
CA MET A 1 -4.89 0.65 -40.85
C MET A 1 -5.04 -0.66 -40.11
N PRO A 2 -4.15 -1.64 -40.29
CA PRO A 2 -4.22 -2.87 -39.50
C PRO A 2 -3.98 -2.57 -38.03
N PRO A 3 -4.60 -3.35 -37.09
CA PRO A 3 -4.52 -3.11 -35.64
C PRO A 3 -3.09 -2.98 -35.10
N TRP A 4 -2.12 -3.63 -35.71
CA TRP A 4 -0.71 -3.55 -35.33
C TRP A 4 0.02 -2.28 -35.84
N ALA A 5 -0.55 -1.50 -36.76
CA ALA A 5 0.01 -0.22 -37.18
C ALA A 5 -0.15 0.91 -36.17
N ILE A 6 -0.98 0.68 -35.10
CA ILE A 6 -1.09 1.58 -33.95
C ILE A 6 0.19 1.51 -33.09
N ALA A 7 0.92 0.40 -33.17
CA ALA A 7 2.16 0.17 -32.41
C ALA A 7 3.38 1.01 -32.87
N GLN A 8 3.24 1.89 -33.86
CA GLN A 8 4.34 2.74 -34.31
C GLN A 8 4.37 4.14 -33.71
N ARG A 9 3.40 4.46 -32.81
CA ARG A 9 3.41 5.74 -32.08
C ARG A 9 3.68 5.48 -30.61
N PRO A 10 4.64 6.20 -30.02
CA PRO A 10 4.87 6.11 -28.57
C PRO A 10 3.62 6.46 -27.78
N TRP A 11 3.44 5.81 -26.63
CA TRP A 11 2.28 5.98 -25.75
C TRP A 11 2.51 7.11 -24.75
N VAL A 12 1.46 7.83 -24.41
CA VAL A 12 1.40 8.59 -23.16
C VAL A 12 0.82 7.66 -22.10
N THR A 13 1.54 7.50 -21.00
CA THR A 13 1.16 6.57 -19.92
C THR A 13 0.75 7.31 -18.65
N LEU A 14 -0.18 6.72 -17.91
CA LEU A 14 -0.58 7.15 -16.58
C LEU A 14 -0.57 5.94 -15.65
N GLY A 15 0.26 5.97 -14.62
CA GLY A 15 0.38 4.91 -13.63
C GLY A 15 0.11 5.40 -12.22
N GLN A 16 -0.82 4.76 -11.51
CA GLN A 16 -1.01 4.97 -10.08
C GLN A 16 -0.43 3.80 -9.30
N SER A 17 0.21 4.08 -8.15
CA SER A 17 0.72 3.04 -7.26
C SER A 17 1.62 2.08 -8.05
N TYR A 18 1.37 0.79 -8.03
CA TYR A 18 2.10 -0.20 -8.83
C TYR A 18 2.18 0.14 -10.34
N GLY A 19 1.21 0.88 -10.88
CA GLY A 19 1.28 1.39 -12.26
C GLY A 19 2.48 2.31 -12.51
N GLY A 20 2.95 3.03 -11.50
CA GLY A 20 4.20 3.80 -11.57
C GLY A 20 5.44 2.91 -11.51
N PHE A 21 5.42 1.80 -10.78
CA PHE A 21 6.48 0.78 -10.79
C PHE A 21 6.63 0.22 -12.21
N LEU A 22 5.52 -0.14 -12.84
CA LEU A 22 5.51 -0.57 -14.25
C LEU A 22 6.03 0.52 -15.20
N THR A 23 5.76 1.78 -14.90
CA THR A 23 6.29 2.92 -15.70
C THR A 23 7.81 2.92 -15.68
N LEU A 24 8.45 2.81 -14.51
CA LEU A 24 9.91 2.79 -14.43
C LEU A 24 10.53 1.52 -15.06
N SER A 25 9.87 0.36 -14.91
CA SER A 25 10.27 -0.85 -15.64
C SER A 25 10.21 -0.64 -17.16
N TYR A 26 9.12 0.00 -17.63
CA TYR A 26 8.96 0.25 -19.05
C TYR A 26 9.99 1.25 -19.57
N LEU A 27 10.29 2.32 -18.83
CA LEU A 27 11.35 3.27 -19.15
C LEU A 27 12.75 2.65 -19.09
N SER A 28 12.95 1.65 -18.27
CA SER A 28 14.20 0.89 -18.20
C SER A 28 14.40 -0.03 -19.41
N LEU A 29 13.31 -0.65 -19.91
CA LEU A 29 13.40 -1.72 -20.91
C LEU A 29 13.06 -1.23 -22.32
N PHE A 30 12.05 -0.35 -22.47
CA PHE A 30 11.46 0.03 -23.76
C PHE A 30 11.09 1.52 -23.84
N PRO A 31 11.99 2.48 -23.50
CA PRO A 31 11.65 3.92 -23.48
C PRO A 31 11.21 4.47 -24.83
N GLU A 32 11.65 3.84 -25.95
CA GLU A 32 11.25 4.24 -27.29
C GLU A 32 9.75 4.05 -27.57
N GLY A 33 9.07 3.25 -26.76
CA GLY A 33 7.62 3.06 -26.80
C GLY A 33 6.82 4.12 -26.05
N VAL A 34 7.49 5.06 -25.36
CA VAL A 34 6.86 6.03 -24.47
C VAL A 34 7.13 7.45 -24.94
N ALA A 35 6.07 8.25 -25.10
CA ALA A 35 6.17 9.66 -25.46
C ALA A 35 6.22 10.56 -24.22
N ALA A 36 5.48 10.25 -23.20
CA ALA A 36 5.50 10.88 -21.89
C ALA A 36 4.85 9.95 -20.84
N SER A 37 5.24 10.10 -19.59
CA SER A 37 4.71 9.32 -18.47
C SER A 37 4.26 10.22 -17.33
N PHE A 38 3.12 9.84 -16.74
CA PHE A 38 2.56 10.44 -15.53
C PHE A 38 2.44 9.36 -14.46
N THR A 39 2.86 9.66 -13.24
CA THR A 39 2.74 8.73 -12.11
C THR A 39 2.12 9.43 -10.91
N CYS A 40 1.35 8.69 -10.12
CA CYS A 40 0.68 9.20 -8.93
C CYS A 40 0.89 8.23 -7.77
N GLY A 41 1.66 8.63 -6.74
CA GLY A 41 1.97 7.81 -5.57
C GLY A 41 2.57 6.44 -5.95
N GLY A 42 3.50 6.40 -6.92
CA GLY A 42 3.91 5.11 -7.49
C GLY A 42 5.33 5.06 -8.03
N ILE A 43 6.24 5.90 -7.57
CA ILE A 43 7.66 5.74 -7.94
C ILE A 43 8.27 4.69 -7.01
N PRO A 44 8.79 3.56 -7.53
CA PRO A 44 9.47 2.56 -6.71
C PRO A 44 10.79 3.09 -6.17
N HIS A 45 11.25 2.55 -5.05
CA HIS A 45 12.65 2.69 -4.66
C HIS A 45 13.54 1.88 -5.62
N VAL A 46 14.59 2.50 -6.15
CA VAL A 46 15.57 1.86 -7.04
C VAL A 46 16.98 2.16 -6.52
N PRO A 47 17.76 1.15 -6.12
CA PRO A 47 17.46 -0.30 -6.20
C PRO A 47 16.32 -0.71 -5.27
N ALA A 48 15.48 -1.64 -5.71
CA ALA A 48 14.37 -2.12 -4.90
C ALA A 48 14.86 -2.98 -3.72
N SER A 49 14.17 -2.87 -2.58
CA SER A 49 14.42 -3.68 -1.39
C SER A 49 13.17 -3.73 -0.52
N ALA A 50 12.61 -4.91 -0.32
CA ALA A 50 11.42 -5.09 0.52
C ALA A 50 11.68 -4.65 1.98
N SER A 51 12.83 -5.01 2.55
CA SER A 51 13.17 -4.64 3.93
C SER A 51 13.31 -3.13 4.11
N GLU A 52 13.91 -2.43 3.14
CA GLU A 52 14.03 -0.97 3.19
C GLU A 52 12.67 -0.28 3.06
N VAL A 53 11.81 -0.76 2.16
CA VAL A 53 10.45 -0.22 2.03
C VAL A 53 9.70 -0.35 3.36
N TYR A 54 9.72 -1.52 4.00
CA TYR A 54 9.01 -1.70 5.27
C TYR A 54 9.65 -0.93 6.43
N ALA A 55 10.98 -0.76 6.45
CA ALA A 55 11.65 0.11 7.42
C ALA A 55 11.15 1.57 7.34
N HIS A 56 10.74 2.03 6.15
CA HIS A 56 10.15 3.36 5.92
C HIS A 56 8.63 3.39 6.17
N THR A 57 7.88 2.38 5.74
CA THR A 57 6.42 2.41 5.81
C THR A 57 5.87 2.14 7.20
N PHE A 58 6.49 1.30 8.02
CA PHE A 58 6.04 1.05 9.39
C PHE A 58 6.03 2.32 10.27
N PRO A 59 7.05 3.21 10.26
CA PRO A 59 6.95 4.50 10.95
C PRO A 59 5.77 5.37 10.48
N ARG A 60 5.43 5.32 9.17
CA ARG A 60 4.27 6.04 8.64
C ARG A 60 2.96 5.42 9.11
N MET A 61 2.87 4.09 9.20
CA MET A 61 1.72 3.39 9.79
C MET A 61 1.52 3.80 11.25
N ALA A 62 2.61 3.88 12.04
CA ALA A 62 2.56 4.36 13.42
C ALA A 62 2.08 5.82 13.49
N ALA A 63 2.63 6.71 12.65
CA ALA A 63 2.22 8.11 12.59
C ALA A 63 0.74 8.28 12.21
N LYS A 64 0.23 7.50 11.23
CA LYS A 64 -1.19 7.50 10.86
C LYS A 64 -2.08 6.99 11.97
N THR A 65 -1.68 5.94 12.67
CA THR A 65 -2.39 5.44 13.85
C THR A 65 -2.47 6.52 14.94
N GLN A 66 -1.36 7.23 15.19
CA GLN A 66 -1.34 8.31 16.17
C GLN A 66 -2.27 9.45 15.74
N GLN A 67 -2.25 9.89 14.47
CA GLN A 67 -3.17 10.90 13.94
C GLN A 67 -4.65 10.48 14.10
N TYR A 68 -4.95 9.21 13.91
CA TYR A 68 -6.29 8.67 14.16
C TYR A 68 -6.69 8.79 15.62
N TYR A 69 -5.83 8.40 16.54
CA TYR A 69 -6.08 8.48 17.98
C TYR A 69 -6.13 9.93 18.50
N ASP A 70 -5.33 10.82 17.93
CA ASP A 70 -5.39 12.26 18.25
C ASP A 70 -6.76 12.87 17.86
N ARG A 71 -7.32 12.40 16.74
CA ARG A 71 -8.64 12.84 16.28
C ARG A 71 -9.77 12.19 17.07
N TYR A 72 -9.62 10.94 17.49
CA TYR A 72 -10.61 10.14 18.23
C TYR A 72 -10.02 9.55 19.51
N PRO A 73 -9.73 10.36 20.53
CA PRO A 73 -9.02 9.88 21.72
C PRO A 73 -9.72 8.76 22.48
N ALA A 74 -11.06 8.71 22.44
CA ALA A 74 -11.84 7.63 23.06
C ALA A 74 -11.61 6.26 22.39
N ASP A 75 -11.16 6.25 21.14
CA ASP A 75 -10.94 5.01 20.42
C ASP A 75 -9.67 4.28 20.87
N VAL A 76 -8.76 4.94 21.57
CA VAL A 76 -7.60 4.29 22.19
C VAL A 76 -8.06 3.17 23.14
N GLU A 77 -8.99 3.48 24.04
CA GLU A 77 -9.53 2.51 25.00
C GLU A 77 -10.47 1.51 24.31
N ARG A 78 -11.28 1.96 23.36
CA ARG A 78 -12.21 1.09 22.61
C ARG A 78 -11.46 0.03 21.79
N VAL A 79 -10.41 0.41 21.07
CA VAL A 79 -9.57 -0.52 20.30
C VAL A 79 -8.83 -1.48 21.23
N ALA A 80 -8.33 -1.02 22.37
CA ALA A 80 -7.71 -1.88 23.37
C ALA A 80 -8.70 -2.94 23.91
N ALA A 81 -9.89 -2.50 24.30
CA ALA A 81 -10.95 -3.41 24.79
C ALA A 81 -11.42 -4.39 23.71
N LEU A 82 -11.49 -3.92 22.45
CA LEU A 82 -11.84 -4.79 21.33
C LEU A 82 -10.76 -5.85 21.10
N ALA A 83 -9.47 -5.49 21.11
CA ALA A 83 -8.39 -6.45 21.00
C ALA A 83 -8.45 -7.52 22.11
N ASP A 84 -8.68 -7.10 23.34
CA ASP A 84 -8.82 -8.03 24.48
C ASP A 84 -10.06 -8.95 24.33
N ALA A 85 -11.17 -8.41 23.79
CA ALA A 85 -12.37 -9.19 23.50
C ALA A 85 -12.13 -10.22 22.38
N LEU A 86 -11.41 -9.85 21.31
CA LEU A 86 -11.04 -10.76 20.23
C LEU A 86 -10.20 -11.94 20.72
N GLU A 87 -9.19 -11.68 21.56
CA GLU A 87 -8.37 -12.73 22.17
C GLU A 87 -9.20 -13.70 23.03
N LYS A 88 -10.15 -13.17 23.80
CA LYS A 88 -10.96 -13.97 24.72
C LYS A 88 -12.08 -14.73 23.99
N GLN A 89 -12.80 -14.08 23.09
CA GLN A 89 -14.02 -14.61 22.46
C GLN A 89 -13.71 -15.41 21.18
N LYS A 90 -12.61 -15.07 20.48
CA LYS A 90 -12.18 -15.70 19.23
C LYS A 90 -13.32 -15.80 18.20
N PRO A 91 -14.02 -14.67 17.88
CA PRO A 91 -15.16 -14.72 17.00
C PRO A 91 -14.75 -15.07 15.57
N ALA A 92 -15.68 -15.66 14.82
CA ALA A 92 -15.52 -15.92 13.41
C ALA A 92 -16.16 -14.80 12.56
N LEU A 93 -15.54 -14.51 11.43
CA LEU A 93 -16.08 -13.65 10.39
C LEU A 93 -17.16 -14.37 9.58
N PRO A 94 -17.93 -13.68 8.72
CA PRO A 94 -19.02 -14.29 7.94
C PRO A 94 -18.61 -15.48 7.05
N ASP A 95 -17.34 -15.56 6.66
CA ASP A 95 -16.79 -16.68 5.88
C ASP A 95 -16.24 -17.82 6.74
N GLY A 96 -16.37 -17.73 8.05
CA GLY A 96 -15.86 -18.70 9.01
C GLY A 96 -14.38 -18.53 9.37
N SER A 97 -13.66 -17.58 8.76
CA SER A 97 -12.26 -17.30 9.14
C SER A 97 -12.22 -16.56 10.50
N PRO A 98 -11.12 -16.69 11.28
CA PRO A 98 -11.04 -16.04 12.58
C PRO A 98 -10.90 -14.51 12.44
N MET A 99 -11.55 -13.77 13.34
CA MET A 99 -11.27 -12.35 13.58
C MET A 99 -10.23 -12.24 14.69
N THR A 100 -8.97 -12.05 14.32
CA THR A 100 -7.84 -11.95 15.25
C THR A 100 -7.41 -10.50 15.47
N VAL A 101 -6.51 -10.27 16.44
CA VAL A 101 -5.94 -8.94 16.68
C VAL A 101 -5.07 -8.50 15.51
N GLU A 102 -4.32 -9.41 14.89
CA GLU A 102 -3.56 -9.09 13.66
C GLU A 102 -4.48 -8.65 12.54
N ARG A 103 -5.66 -9.27 12.42
CA ARG A 103 -6.65 -8.86 11.41
C ARG A 103 -7.29 -7.51 11.75
N LEU A 104 -7.46 -7.18 13.04
CA LEU A 104 -7.82 -5.84 13.48
C LEU A 104 -6.73 -4.81 13.09
N GLN A 105 -5.46 -5.14 13.33
CA GLN A 105 -4.35 -4.28 12.90
C GLN A 105 -4.36 -4.04 11.38
N LEU A 106 -4.63 -5.07 10.58
CA LEU A 106 -4.69 -4.97 9.11
C LEU A 106 -5.78 -4.00 8.61
N MET A 107 -6.84 -3.76 9.37
CA MET A 107 -7.85 -2.75 9.01
C MET A 107 -7.25 -1.35 8.84
N GLY A 108 -6.10 -1.08 9.44
CA GLY A 108 -5.36 0.16 9.26
C GLY A 108 -4.85 0.41 7.85
N SER A 109 -4.90 -0.57 6.95
CA SER A 109 -4.67 -0.34 5.52
C SER A 109 -5.61 0.71 4.94
N ASP A 110 -6.79 0.93 5.54
CA ASP A 110 -7.71 2.00 5.15
C ASP A 110 -7.13 3.40 5.39
N PHE A 111 -6.17 3.59 6.30
CA PHE A 111 -5.65 4.92 6.65
C PHE A 111 -4.86 5.60 5.54
N GLY A 112 -4.44 4.88 4.54
CA GLY A 112 -3.77 5.44 3.36
C GLY A 112 -4.71 6.05 2.33
N MET A 113 -6.05 6.05 2.55
CA MET A 113 -7.04 6.60 1.62
C MET A 113 -8.10 7.42 2.36
N LYS A 114 -8.59 8.52 1.76
CA LYS A 114 -9.65 9.36 2.36
C LYS A 114 -11.04 8.94 1.87
N PRO A 115 -12.11 9.10 2.66
CA PRO A 115 -12.11 9.31 4.11
C PRO A 115 -11.88 7.97 4.84
N SER A 116 -11.00 7.93 5.80
CA SER A 116 -10.64 6.68 6.49
C SER A 116 -10.82 6.73 7.99
N PHE A 117 -10.35 7.79 8.64
CA PHE A 117 -10.43 7.92 10.10
C PHE A 117 -11.87 7.93 10.60
N GLU A 118 -12.77 8.66 9.92
CA GLU A 118 -14.21 8.68 10.23
C GLU A 118 -14.82 7.29 10.07
N ARG A 119 -14.48 6.60 8.99
CA ARG A 119 -14.98 5.25 8.72
C ARG A 119 -14.52 4.27 9.81
N MET A 120 -13.23 4.30 10.15
CA MET A 120 -12.69 3.46 11.22
C MET A 120 -13.34 3.76 12.56
N HIS A 121 -13.46 5.04 12.91
CA HIS A 121 -14.15 5.47 14.14
C HIS A 121 -15.56 4.87 14.25
N TRP A 122 -16.37 4.98 13.21
CA TRP A 122 -17.73 4.42 13.23
C TRP A 122 -17.75 2.89 13.30
N ILE A 123 -16.77 2.21 12.70
CA ILE A 123 -16.64 0.75 12.83
C ILE A 123 -16.30 0.37 14.29
N ILE A 124 -15.39 1.09 14.91
CA ILE A 124 -14.95 0.84 16.30
C ILE A 124 -16.05 1.24 17.29
N ASP A 125 -16.78 2.34 17.07
CA ASP A 125 -17.88 2.78 17.92
C ASP A 125 -19.02 1.73 18.01
N HIS A 126 -19.24 0.97 16.95
CA HIS A 126 -20.23 -0.10 16.88
C HIS A 126 -19.65 -1.50 17.15
N ALA A 127 -18.45 -1.59 17.75
CA ALA A 127 -17.78 -2.88 17.92
C ALA A 127 -18.45 -3.82 18.92
N PHE A 128 -19.27 -3.31 19.86
CA PHE A 128 -19.92 -4.10 20.89
C PHE A 128 -21.45 -4.03 20.81
N VAL A 129 -22.11 -5.10 21.27
CA VAL A 129 -23.59 -5.23 21.18
C VAL A 129 -24.34 -4.19 22.04
N ASP A 130 -23.79 -3.81 23.18
CA ASP A 130 -24.40 -2.87 24.12
C ASP A 130 -24.05 -1.41 23.76
N GLY A 131 -24.34 -1.03 22.52
CA GLY A 131 -23.92 0.16 21.79
C GLY A 131 -24.21 1.55 22.36
N ASP A 132 -24.15 1.73 23.69
CA ASP A 132 -24.13 3.06 24.33
C ASP A 132 -22.71 3.66 24.43
N GLY A 133 -21.72 2.99 23.81
CA GLY A 133 -20.32 3.40 23.86
C GLY A 133 -19.65 3.13 25.20
N THR A 134 -20.33 2.53 26.17
CA THR A 134 -19.73 2.09 27.41
C THR A 134 -19.07 0.72 27.23
N LEU A 135 -17.77 0.67 27.52
CA LEU A 135 -17.00 -0.58 27.55
C LEU A 135 -17.42 -1.39 28.78
N THR A 136 -18.49 -2.18 28.65
CA THR A 136 -18.86 -3.13 29.72
C THR A 136 -17.92 -4.33 29.63
N CYS A 137 -17.27 -4.64 30.77
CA CYS A 137 -16.42 -5.82 30.85
C CYS A 137 -17.23 -7.08 30.51
N GLY A 138 -16.88 -7.73 29.39
CA GLY A 138 -17.56 -8.93 28.91
C GLY A 138 -18.60 -8.72 27.80
N ALA A 139 -18.75 -7.51 27.26
CA ALA A 139 -19.60 -7.26 26.12
C ALA A 139 -19.19 -8.13 24.90
N SER A 140 -20.15 -8.66 24.17
CA SER A 140 -19.91 -9.45 22.97
C SER A 140 -19.53 -8.56 21.80
N VAL A 141 -18.57 -9.02 21.00
CA VAL A 141 -18.25 -8.38 19.72
C VAL A 141 -19.48 -8.44 18.81
N SER A 142 -19.83 -7.31 18.21
CA SER A 142 -21.08 -7.21 17.42
C SER A 142 -20.93 -7.84 16.04
N ASP A 143 -22.04 -8.39 15.52
CA ASP A 143 -22.09 -8.89 14.15
C ASP A 143 -21.86 -7.74 13.13
N SER A 144 -22.27 -6.52 13.47
CA SER A 144 -22.02 -5.33 12.65
C SER A 144 -20.53 -5.07 12.47
N PHE A 145 -19.76 -5.12 13.57
CA PHE A 145 -18.32 -5.00 13.49
C PHE A 145 -17.69 -6.13 12.66
N LEU A 146 -18.08 -7.39 12.93
CA LEU A 146 -17.53 -8.55 12.21
C LEU A 146 -17.79 -8.46 10.70
N MET A 147 -18.97 -7.99 10.30
CA MET A 147 -19.29 -7.77 8.88
C MET A 147 -18.40 -6.68 8.28
N ARG A 148 -18.23 -5.54 8.98
CA ARG A 148 -17.39 -4.45 8.49
C ARG A 148 -15.91 -4.82 8.45
N ALA A 149 -15.41 -5.53 9.47
CA ALA A 149 -14.05 -6.05 9.46
C ALA A 149 -13.81 -7.01 8.29
N PHE A 150 -14.78 -7.87 8.00
CA PHE A 150 -14.73 -8.75 6.83
C PHE A 150 -14.68 -7.95 5.52
N GLU A 151 -15.56 -6.97 5.33
CA GLU A 151 -15.58 -6.11 4.14
C GLU A 151 -14.24 -5.41 3.91
N ARG A 152 -13.54 -4.99 4.99
CA ARG A 152 -12.27 -4.26 4.91
C ARG A 152 -11.05 -5.15 4.74
N THR A 153 -11.13 -6.41 5.13
CA THR A 153 -9.96 -7.30 5.18
C THR A 153 -10.08 -8.54 4.30
N ASN A 154 -11.21 -8.77 3.59
CA ASN A 154 -11.32 -9.91 2.70
C ASN A 154 -10.51 -9.70 1.41
N THR A 155 -9.99 -10.80 0.87
CA THR A 155 -9.13 -10.81 -0.31
C THR A 155 -9.80 -11.46 -1.54
N ARG A 156 -11.12 -11.71 -1.47
CA ARG A 156 -11.92 -12.47 -2.47
C ARG A 156 -11.84 -11.94 -3.87
N THR A 157 -11.93 -10.62 -4.01
CA THR A 157 -11.97 -9.98 -5.32
C THR A 157 -10.61 -9.89 -5.99
N ASN A 158 -9.53 -10.00 -5.22
CA ASN A 158 -8.18 -9.84 -5.71
C ASN A 158 -7.12 -10.64 -4.91
N PRO A 159 -7.22 -11.98 -4.88
CA PRO A 159 -6.27 -12.80 -4.11
C PRO A 159 -4.84 -12.73 -4.67
N LEU A 160 -4.67 -12.55 -5.99
CA LEU A 160 -3.33 -12.44 -6.59
C LEU A 160 -2.61 -11.16 -6.18
N TYR A 161 -3.34 -10.06 -5.98
CA TYR A 161 -2.74 -8.83 -5.45
C TYR A 161 -2.00 -9.10 -4.14
N TRP A 162 -2.69 -9.71 -3.17
CA TRP A 162 -2.11 -10.04 -1.89
C TRP A 162 -0.98 -11.07 -1.97
N THR A 163 -1.11 -12.05 -2.87
CA THR A 163 -0.09 -13.07 -3.08
C THR A 163 1.21 -12.49 -3.67
N LEU A 164 1.12 -11.47 -4.52
CA LEU A 164 2.27 -10.93 -5.25
C LEU A 164 2.83 -9.64 -4.63
N GLN A 165 2.21 -9.09 -3.58
CA GLN A 165 2.50 -7.76 -3.05
C GLN A 165 3.98 -7.55 -2.66
N GLU A 166 4.61 -8.48 -1.93
CA GLU A 166 6.01 -8.28 -1.54
C GLU A 166 6.99 -8.47 -2.70
N PHE A 167 6.61 -9.24 -3.71
CA PHE A 167 7.50 -9.54 -4.85
C PHE A 167 7.65 -8.35 -5.81
N ILE A 168 6.80 -7.32 -5.70
CA ILE A 168 7.00 -6.07 -6.47
C ILE A 168 8.27 -5.32 -6.07
N TYR A 169 8.87 -5.67 -4.93
CA TYR A 169 10.12 -5.12 -4.43
C TYR A 169 11.35 -5.98 -4.80
N ALA A 170 11.18 -7.07 -5.54
CA ALA A 170 12.28 -7.87 -6.06
C ALA A 170 12.84 -7.25 -7.36
N ASP A 171 14.15 -7.06 -7.46
CA ASP A 171 14.82 -6.46 -8.61
C ASP A 171 16.25 -7.04 -8.78
N GLY A 172 16.34 -8.26 -9.26
CA GLY A 172 17.63 -8.93 -9.43
C GLY A 172 18.33 -9.28 -8.11
N ASP A 173 17.56 -9.41 -7.04
CA ASP A 173 18.08 -9.72 -5.72
C ASP A 173 18.60 -11.15 -5.63
N THR A 174 19.77 -11.30 -5.01
CA THR A 174 20.32 -12.60 -4.67
C THR A 174 19.93 -13.06 -3.25
N MET A 175 19.23 -12.20 -2.51
CA MET A 175 18.72 -12.50 -1.17
C MET A 175 17.22 -12.74 -1.23
N PRO A 176 16.72 -13.74 -0.51
CA PRO A 176 15.28 -14.02 -0.46
C PRO A 176 14.53 -12.93 0.34
N ILE A 177 13.28 -12.68 -0.02
CA ILE A 177 12.41 -11.66 0.63
C ILE A 177 12.03 -12.06 2.06
N ARG A 178 11.73 -13.36 2.29
CA ARG A 178 11.48 -13.95 3.62
C ARG A 178 10.45 -13.24 4.48
N TRP A 179 9.34 -12.76 3.90
CA TRP A 179 8.31 -12.06 4.66
C TRP A 179 8.86 -10.79 5.33
N ALA A 180 9.45 -9.90 4.55
CA ALA A 180 10.11 -8.70 5.06
C ALA A 180 9.21 -7.82 5.92
N ALA A 181 7.91 -7.73 5.63
CA ALA A 181 6.95 -7.02 6.48
C ALA A 181 6.80 -7.67 7.86
N ALA A 182 6.76 -9.00 7.93
CA ALA A 182 6.66 -9.73 9.19
C ALA A 182 7.94 -9.60 10.02
N GLU A 183 9.10 -9.61 9.36
CA GLU A 183 10.40 -9.38 10.01
C GLU A 183 10.48 -7.97 10.58
N GLU A 184 10.12 -6.95 9.81
CA GLU A 184 10.11 -5.56 10.28
C GLU A 184 9.13 -5.37 11.44
N LYS A 185 7.92 -5.94 11.35
CA LYS A 185 6.94 -5.92 12.45
C LYS A 185 7.51 -6.52 13.73
N ALA A 186 8.24 -7.64 13.63
CA ALA A 186 8.82 -8.32 14.79
C ALA A 186 9.90 -7.49 15.50
N HIS A 187 10.55 -6.56 14.79
CA HIS A 187 11.53 -5.63 15.37
C HIS A 187 10.88 -4.40 16.01
N ARG A 188 9.55 -4.23 15.88
CA ARG A 188 8.80 -3.06 16.37
C ARG A 188 7.82 -3.44 17.46
N ALA A 189 8.26 -3.32 18.71
CA ALA A 189 7.46 -3.71 19.88
C ALA A 189 6.10 -2.99 19.96
N GLU A 190 5.99 -1.77 19.41
CA GLU A 190 4.74 -1.02 19.36
C GLU A 190 3.67 -1.68 18.48
N PHE A 191 4.05 -2.54 17.53
CA PHE A 191 3.13 -3.30 16.68
C PHE A 191 2.81 -4.71 17.23
N ASP A 192 3.32 -5.07 18.40
CA ASP A 192 2.92 -6.31 19.05
C ASP A 192 1.40 -6.33 19.29
N THR A 193 0.77 -7.48 19.13
CA THR A 193 -0.69 -7.62 19.34
C THR A 193 -1.12 -7.37 20.79
N LEU A 194 -0.21 -7.51 21.74
CA LEU A 194 -0.41 -7.21 23.15
C LEU A 194 -0.05 -5.78 23.54
N ALA A 195 0.62 -5.02 22.65
CA ALA A 195 0.96 -3.63 22.91
C ALA A 195 -0.29 -2.75 23.05
N ARG A 196 -0.20 -1.76 23.92
CA ARG A 196 -1.25 -0.75 24.10
C ARG A 196 -0.62 0.66 24.15
N PRO A 197 -1.15 1.65 23.42
CA PRO A 197 -2.26 1.52 22.48
C PRO A 197 -1.92 0.56 21.33
N LEU A 198 -2.93 -0.11 20.76
CA LEU A 198 -2.73 -1.01 19.62
C LEU A 198 -2.41 -0.19 18.37
N MET A 199 -1.29 -0.45 17.72
CA MET A 199 -0.96 0.14 16.44
C MET A 199 -1.59 -0.64 15.29
N PHE A 200 -2.12 0.08 14.30
CA PHE A 200 -2.65 -0.49 13.07
C PHE A 200 -1.52 -0.66 12.03
N THR A 201 -1.55 -1.76 11.28
CA THR A 201 -0.65 -1.95 10.14
C THR A 201 -1.28 -1.41 8.86
N GLY A 202 -0.45 -1.09 7.88
CA GLY A 202 -0.89 -0.68 6.55
C GLY A 202 -0.93 -1.84 5.56
N GLU A 203 -0.56 -1.53 4.32
CA GLU A 203 -0.43 -2.50 3.25
C GLU A 203 0.84 -3.34 3.45
N ALA A 204 0.68 -4.48 4.07
CA ALA A 204 1.77 -5.39 4.39
C ALA A 204 1.28 -6.84 4.38
N MET A 205 2.17 -7.75 4.00
CA MET A 205 1.86 -9.18 3.90
C MET A 205 2.42 -9.93 5.10
N PHE A 206 1.63 -10.85 5.60
CA PHE A 206 2.02 -11.66 6.76
C PHE A 206 1.72 -13.14 6.54
N PRO A 207 2.56 -14.06 7.05
CA PRO A 207 2.34 -15.51 6.92
C PRO A 207 0.95 -15.96 7.38
N TRP A 208 0.42 -15.39 8.49
CA TRP A 208 -0.88 -15.73 9.04
C TRP A 208 -2.04 -15.52 8.05
N MET A 209 -1.92 -14.59 7.09
CA MET A 209 -2.95 -14.36 6.08
C MET A 209 -3.17 -15.60 5.21
N PHE A 210 -2.09 -16.28 4.84
CA PHE A 210 -2.12 -17.52 4.05
C PHE A 210 -2.49 -18.76 4.87
N GLU A 211 -2.57 -18.62 6.18
CA GLU A 211 -3.00 -19.69 7.10
C GLU A 211 -4.46 -19.54 7.51
N GLN A 212 -4.97 -18.32 7.56
CA GLN A 212 -6.28 -18.01 8.13
C GLN A 212 -7.32 -17.59 7.09
N MET A 213 -6.92 -16.86 6.02
CA MET A 213 -7.84 -16.35 5.01
C MET A 213 -8.14 -17.43 3.94
N PRO A 214 -9.40 -17.84 3.77
CA PRO A 214 -9.75 -18.94 2.87
C PRO A 214 -9.28 -18.75 1.42
N GLU A 215 -9.31 -17.51 0.92
CA GLU A 215 -8.93 -17.15 -0.43
C GLU A 215 -7.42 -17.24 -0.67
N LEU A 216 -6.61 -17.04 0.37
CA LEU A 216 -5.14 -17.04 0.29
C LEU A 216 -4.53 -18.41 0.62
N LYS A 217 -5.23 -19.25 1.39
CA LYS A 217 -4.74 -20.61 1.74
C LYS A 217 -4.24 -21.43 0.54
N PRO A 218 -4.92 -21.45 -0.63
CA PRO A 218 -4.46 -22.21 -1.78
C PRO A 218 -3.08 -21.76 -2.32
N PHE A 219 -2.70 -20.50 -2.06
CA PHE A 219 -1.43 -19.94 -2.53
C PHE A 219 -0.26 -20.20 -1.57
N LYS A 220 -0.53 -20.64 -0.33
CA LYS A 220 0.53 -20.81 0.68
C LYS A 220 1.72 -21.64 0.20
N PRO A 221 1.56 -22.82 -0.46
CA PRO A 221 2.70 -23.59 -0.93
C PRO A 221 3.56 -22.84 -1.96
N ALA A 222 2.95 -22.02 -2.83
CA ALA A 222 3.68 -21.18 -3.77
C ALA A 222 4.41 -20.03 -3.04
N MET A 223 3.76 -19.41 -2.04
CA MET A 223 4.37 -18.37 -1.23
C MET A 223 5.60 -18.87 -0.48
N ASP A 224 5.52 -20.05 0.13
CA ASP A 224 6.65 -20.63 0.86
C ASP A 224 7.88 -20.85 -0.04
N LEU A 225 7.66 -21.16 -1.33
CA LEU A 225 8.73 -21.27 -2.32
C LEU A 225 9.25 -19.91 -2.79
N LEU A 226 8.35 -18.98 -3.13
CA LEU A 226 8.71 -17.67 -3.66
C LEU A 226 9.43 -16.80 -2.62
N MET A 227 9.09 -16.93 -1.34
CA MET A 227 9.76 -16.20 -0.25
C MET A 227 11.21 -16.60 -0.05
N GLU A 228 11.60 -17.79 -0.47
CA GLU A 228 12.99 -18.28 -0.44
C GLU A 228 13.67 -18.20 -1.83
N ASP A 229 12.97 -17.70 -2.86
CA ASP A 229 13.53 -17.56 -4.20
C ASP A 229 14.58 -16.43 -4.25
N THR A 230 15.66 -16.69 -4.97
CA THR A 230 16.77 -15.74 -5.21
C THR A 230 17.04 -15.55 -6.70
N SER A 231 16.14 -16.02 -7.57
CA SER A 231 16.31 -16.03 -9.02
C SER A 231 15.56 -14.89 -9.74
N TRP A 232 15.30 -13.78 -9.03
CA TRP A 232 14.59 -12.63 -9.59
C TRP A 232 15.38 -11.95 -10.68
N ASP A 233 14.74 -11.72 -11.81
CA ASP A 233 15.31 -10.92 -12.89
C ASP A 233 15.34 -9.44 -12.53
N LYS A 234 16.34 -8.72 -13.06
CA LYS A 234 16.45 -7.28 -12.90
C LYS A 234 15.44 -6.57 -13.80
N ILE A 235 14.59 -5.72 -13.21
CA ILE A 235 13.52 -5.01 -13.91
C ILE A 235 13.76 -3.50 -14.02
N TYR A 236 14.69 -2.96 -13.21
CA TYR A 236 15.11 -1.55 -13.31
C TYR A 236 16.56 -1.45 -13.80
N ASP A 237 16.79 -0.53 -14.72
CA ASP A 237 18.13 -0.15 -15.20
C ASP A 237 18.46 1.27 -14.72
N PRO A 238 19.19 1.44 -13.60
CA PRO A 238 19.54 2.76 -13.06
C PRO A 238 20.31 3.64 -14.01
N GLN A 239 21.17 3.05 -14.89
CA GLN A 239 21.97 3.83 -15.83
C GLN A 239 21.08 4.39 -16.95
N ARG A 240 20.15 3.58 -17.44
CA ARG A 240 19.18 4.01 -18.45
C ARG A 240 18.21 5.03 -17.88
N LEU A 241 17.74 4.83 -16.66
CA LEU A 241 16.88 5.79 -15.95
C LEU A 241 17.61 7.13 -15.72
N ALA A 242 18.88 7.12 -15.38
CA ALA A 242 19.68 8.36 -15.22
C ALA A 242 19.81 9.14 -16.54
N CYS A 243 19.83 8.45 -17.67
CA CYS A 243 19.87 9.05 -19.02
C CYS A 243 18.48 9.17 -19.66
N ASN A 244 17.39 9.04 -18.90
CA ASN A 244 16.04 9.09 -19.43
C ASN A 244 15.74 10.46 -20.06
N GLU A 245 15.26 10.46 -21.30
CA GLU A 245 14.82 11.66 -22.04
C GLU A 245 13.29 11.77 -22.10
N VAL A 246 12.56 10.70 -21.79
CA VAL A 246 11.09 10.69 -21.80
C VAL A 246 10.59 11.55 -20.64
N PRO A 247 9.71 12.55 -20.88
CA PRO A 247 9.14 13.36 -19.81
C PRO A 247 8.40 12.50 -18.79
N LEU A 248 8.83 12.54 -17.53
CA LEU A 248 8.20 11.85 -16.41
C LEU A 248 7.69 12.90 -15.39
N GLN A 249 6.38 12.89 -15.16
CA GLN A 249 5.71 13.75 -14.18
C GLN A 249 5.20 12.89 -13.04
N ALA A 250 5.60 13.16 -11.81
CA ALA A 250 5.21 12.39 -10.65
C ALA A 250 4.48 13.24 -9.62
N ALA A 251 3.27 12.83 -9.21
CA ALA A 251 2.67 13.28 -7.96
C ALA A 251 3.19 12.40 -6.83
N VAL A 252 3.83 13.01 -5.84
CA VAL A 252 4.35 12.35 -4.64
C VAL A 252 3.51 12.81 -3.46
N TYR A 253 2.82 11.88 -2.80
CA TYR A 253 2.01 12.21 -1.64
C TYR A 253 2.87 12.14 -0.38
N PHE A 254 3.02 13.29 0.29
CA PHE A 254 3.99 13.46 1.37
C PHE A 254 3.76 12.50 2.54
N ASP A 255 2.50 12.27 2.89
CA ASP A 255 2.09 11.43 4.03
C ASP A 255 1.70 10.00 3.60
N ASP A 256 2.06 9.57 2.38
CA ASP A 256 1.73 8.24 1.85
C ASP A 256 2.33 7.13 2.73
N MET A 257 1.47 6.23 3.21
CA MET A 257 1.88 5.10 4.03
C MET A 257 2.05 3.79 3.24
N TYR A 258 1.80 3.81 1.93
CA TYR A 258 1.99 2.65 1.04
C TYR A 258 3.26 2.79 0.22
N VAL A 259 3.45 3.93 -0.46
CA VAL A 259 4.64 4.21 -1.25
C VAL A 259 5.34 5.44 -0.66
N ASP A 260 6.38 5.18 0.11
CA ASP A 260 7.07 6.20 0.91
C ASP A 260 7.58 7.37 0.07
N SER A 261 7.28 8.61 0.47
CA SER A 261 7.65 9.81 -0.27
C SER A 261 9.15 10.05 -0.35
N ASP A 262 9.91 9.69 0.67
CA ASP A 262 11.37 9.92 0.69
C ASP A 262 12.05 8.96 -0.28
N LEU A 263 11.61 7.70 -0.33
CA LEU A 263 12.10 6.71 -1.30
C LEU A 263 11.72 7.08 -2.73
N GLN A 264 10.51 7.62 -2.96
CA GLN A 264 10.09 8.14 -4.26
C GLN A 264 10.99 9.28 -4.73
N LEU A 265 11.24 10.27 -3.85
CA LEU A 265 12.05 11.45 -4.17
C LEU A 265 13.52 11.08 -4.37
N ASP A 266 14.06 10.15 -3.58
CA ASP A 266 15.41 9.63 -3.78
C ASP A 266 15.55 9.01 -5.18
N THR A 267 14.64 8.15 -5.60
CA THR A 267 14.65 7.57 -6.95
C THR A 267 14.53 8.65 -8.02
N LEU A 268 13.54 9.56 -7.91
CA LEU A 268 13.33 10.63 -8.89
C LEU A 268 14.55 11.55 -9.02
N SER A 269 15.31 11.76 -7.95
CA SER A 269 16.54 12.55 -8.00
C SER A 269 17.61 11.97 -8.94
N ARG A 270 17.48 10.70 -9.27
CA ARG A 270 18.41 9.93 -10.12
C ARG A 270 17.81 9.55 -11.48
N VAL A 271 16.58 9.95 -11.78
CA VAL A 271 15.92 9.72 -13.07
C VAL A 271 15.98 10.98 -13.92
N GLY A 272 16.55 10.87 -15.12
CA GLY A 272 16.63 11.98 -16.08
C GLY A 272 15.23 12.44 -16.51
N ASN A 273 15.10 13.73 -16.85
CA ASN A 273 13.86 14.37 -17.32
C ASN A 273 12.63 14.04 -16.48
N SER A 274 12.81 14.00 -15.15
CA SER A 274 11.74 13.73 -14.19
C SER A 274 11.41 14.98 -13.36
N HIS A 275 10.13 15.15 -13.04
CA HIS A 275 9.64 16.28 -12.25
C HIS A 275 8.64 15.79 -11.20
N ALA A 276 8.86 16.15 -9.95
CA ALA A 276 7.98 15.80 -8.84
C ALA A 276 7.10 17.00 -8.42
N TRP A 277 5.82 16.74 -8.25
CA TRP A 277 4.92 17.58 -7.48
C TRP A 277 4.65 16.89 -6.14
N VAL A 278 5.21 17.45 -5.06
CA VAL A 278 4.99 16.94 -3.70
C VAL A 278 3.79 17.65 -3.09
N THR A 279 2.87 16.88 -2.52
CA THR A 279 1.66 17.43 -1.93
C THR A 279 1.19 16.61 -0.73
N ASN A 280 0.59 17.27 0.28
CA ASN A 280 -0.10 16.63 1.42
C ASN A 280 -1.63 16.84 1.39
N GLU A 281 -2.16 17.34 0.27
CA GLU A 281 -3.61 17.50 0.09
C GLU A 281 -4.33 16.15 -0.07
N PHE A 282 -3.59 15.13 -0.55
CA PHE A 282 -4.09 13.80 -0.85
C PHE A 282 -3.36 12.77 0.01
N GLU A 283 -4.00 11.64 0.21
CA GLU A 283 -3.39 10.38 0.57
C GLU A 283 -3.10 9.58 -0.71
N HIS A 284 -2.95 8.26 -0.63
CA HIS A 284 -2.70 7.42 -1.80
C HIS A 284 -3.83 7.44 -2.86
N ASP A 285 -4.97 8.04 -2.55
CA ASP A 285 -6.19 8.12 -3.38
C ASP A 285 -6.28 9.35 -4.29
N GLY A 286 -5.21 10.13 -4.44
CA GLY A 286 -5.26 11.41 -5.17
C GLY A 286 -5.73 11.31 -6.62
N LEU A 287 -5.56 10.15 -7.28
CA LEU A 287 -6.02 9.93 -8.65
C LEU A 287 -7.50 9.53 -8.76
N HIS A 288 -8.24 9.37 -7.65
CA HIS A 288 -9.68 9.08 -7.70
C HIS A 288 -10.53 10.22 -8.30
N GLY A 289 -9.90 11.36 -8.58
CA GLY A 289 -10.47 12.50 -9.31
C GLY A 289 -9.55 12.97 -10.43
N SER A 290 -9.97 14.01 -11.15
CA SER A 290 -9.19 14.56 -12.28
C SER A 290 -8.13 15.58 -11.87
N VAL A 291 -8.14 16.06 -10.62
CA VAL A 291 -7.32 17.21 -10.17
C VAL A 291 -5.83 16.92 -10.27
N VAL A 292 -5.39 15.77 -9.78
CA VAL A 292 -3.97 15.39 -9.76
C VAL A 292 -3.44 15.24 -11.18
N PHE A 293 -4.10 14.46 -12.03
CA PHE A 293 -3.67 14.30 -13.42
C PHE A 293 -3.65 15.63 -14.17
N LYS A 294 -4.71 16.44 -14.01
CA LYS A 294 -4.76 17.76 -14.65
C LYS A 294 -3.58 18.63 -14.25
N ARG A 295 -3.22 18.63 -12.96
CA ARG A 295 -2.07 19.39 -12.46
C ARG A 295 -0.77 18.93 -13.12
N LEU A 296 -0.49 17.65 -13.14
CA LEU A 296 0.72 17.08 -13.75
C LEU A 296 0.79 17.39 -15.24
N PHE A 297 -0.35 17.26 -15.94
CA PHE A 297 -0.45 17.54 -17.38
C PHE A 297 -0.21 19.02 -17.69
N ASP A 298 -0.87 19.93 -16.96
CA ASP A 298 -0.70 21.39 -17.14
C ASP A 298 0.76 21.82 -16.89
N GLU A 299 1.43 21.25 -15.88
CA GLU A 299 2.83 21.55 -15.61
C GLU A 299 3.77 21.05 -16.71
N ALA A 300 3.56 19.84 -17.23
CA ALA A 300 4.31 19.31 -18.35
C ALA A 300 4.11 20.17 -19.62
N LEU A 301 2.86 20.57 -19.88
CA LEU A 301 2.52 21.44 -21.00
C LEU A 301 3.20 22.80 -20.87
N ASN A 302 3.15 23.41 -19.70
CA ASN A 302 3.75 24.74 -19.44
C ASN A 302 5.28 24.72 -19.58
N ARG A 303 5.95 23.64 -19.22
CA ARG A 303 7.40 23.47 -19.44
C ARG A 303 7.75 23.17 -20.90
N GLY A 304 6.76 22.77 -21.69
CA GLY A 304 6.95 22.43 -23.09
C GLY A 304 7.39 20.99 -23.30
N ASP A 305 7.29 20.14 -22.30
CA ASP A 305 7.68 18.73 -22.34
C ASP A 305 6.82 17.91 -23.33
N LEU A 306 5.62 18.41 -23.62
CA LEU A 306 4.65 17.73 -24.49
C LEU A 306 4.63 18.26 -25.93
N ARG A 307 5.52 19.17 -26.31
CA ARG A 307 5.52 19.84 -27.65
C ARG A 307 5.65 18.91 -28.85
N GLN A 308 6.24 17.73 -28.64
CA GLN A 308 6.40 16.74 -29.70
C GLN A 308 5.21 15.78 -29.82
N ILE A 309 4.27 15.87 -28.88
CA ILE A 309 3.13 14.96 -28.76
C ILE A 309 1.85 15.64 -29.27
N PHE A 310 1.70 16.93 -29.00
CA PHE A 310 0.53 17.76 -29.32
C PHE A 310 0.88 18.95 -30.19
#